data_0a22d840b5230c220c27fae464fe4e9d
#
_entry.id   0a22d840b5230c220c27fae464fe4e9d
#
_cell.length_a   1.000
_cell.length_b   1.000
_cell.length_c   1.000
_cell.angle_alpha   90.00
_cell.angle_beta   90.00
_cell.angle_gamma   90.00
#
_symmetry.space_group_name_H-M   'P 1'
#
loop_
_entity.id
_entity.type
_entity.pdbx_description
1 polymer ?
#
loop_
_entity_poly.entity_id
_entity_poly.type
_entity_poly.pdbx_seq_one_letter_code
_entity_poly.pdbx_strand_id
1 'polypeptide(L)'
;MNLSLNKKHAILCGSTDGIGKASALLMAQRGASLTLVARNQKKLDQTLSELSTDHGQVHFSLCADFNEPDQLKEKITNHMKVIIDQANILVNNSGGPHGGALIDAKEDEFREAFERLLICNQIMAKAVVPSMKELGEG
;
A
#
# COMPACT_ATOMS: atom_id res chain seq x y z
N MET A 1 -26.58 -3.66 2.87
CA MET A 1 -25.23 -4.06 2.39
C MET A 1 -24.28 -4.04 3.58
N ASN A 2 -23.64 -5.14 3.90
CA ASN A 2 -22.65 -5.17 4.98
C ASN A 2 -21.27 -4.73 4.42
N LEU A 3 -20.78 -3.58 4.88
CA LEU A 3 -19.48 -3.01 4.48
C LEU A 3 -18.43 -3.18 5.59
N SER A 4 -18.62 -4.12 6.52
CA SER A 4 -17.65 -4.40 7.57
C SER A 4 -16.38 -5.03 7.00
N LEU A 5 -15.24 -4.52 7.44
CA LEU A 5 -13.90 -5.05 7.16
C LEU A 5 -13.24 -5.65 8.41
N ASN A 6 -14.07 -6.01 9.41
CA ASN A 6 -13.56 -6.64 10.62
C ASN A 6 -12.77 -7.90 10.29
N LYS A 7 -11.63 -8.08 10.96
CA LYS A 7 -10.68 -9.19 10.76
C LYS A 7 -10.03 -9.22 9.37
N LYS A 8 -10.16 -8.18 8.57
CA LYS A 8 -9.40 -8.03 7.32
C LYS A 8 -8.15 -7.21 7.56
N HIS A 9 -7.07 -7.58 6.89
CA HIS A 9 -5.87 -6.76 6.81
C HIS A 9 -5.70 -6.22 5.39
N ALA A 10 -5.56 -4.89 5.29
CA ALA A 10 -5.34 -4.22 4.01
C ALA A 10 -3.97 -3.56 3.96
N ILE A 11 -3.28 -3.72 2.84
CA ILE A 11 -2.05 -3.00 2.52
C ILE A 11 -2.40 -1.90 1.53
N LEU A 12 -2.16 -0.64 1.91
CA LEU A 12 -2.46 0.53 1.10
C LEU A 12 -1.19 1.27 0.72
N CYS A 13 -0.89 1.31 -0.57
CA CYS A 13 0.19 2.11 -1.13
C CYS A 13 -0.26 3.56 -1.33
N GLY A 14 0.67 4.52 -1.24
CA GLY A 14 0.37 5.95 -1.37
C GLY A 14 -0.63 6.46 -0.33
N SER A 15 -0.54 5.97 0.89
CA SER A 15 -1.55 6.07 1.95
C SER A 15 -1.49 7.34 2.81
N THR A 16 -0.60 8.28 2.50
CA THR A 16 -0.38 9.48 3.35
C THR A 16 -1.03 10.75 2.84
N ASP A 17 -1.63 10.70 1.65
CA ASP A 17 -2.26 11.85 1.01
C ASP A 17 -3.43 11.43 0.10
N GLY A 18 -4.28 12.39 -0.26
CA GLY A 18 -5.33 12.26 -1.25
C GLY A 18 -6.22 11.02 -1.09
N ILE A 19 -6.43 10.30 -2.19
CA ILE A 19 -7.30 9.11 -2.27
C ILE A 19 -6.80 8.01 -1.33
N GLY A 20 -5.48 7.76 -1.28
CA GLY A 20 -4.91 6.71 -0.43
C GLY A 20 -5.17 6.97 1.05
N LYS A 21 -4.96 8.20 1.54
CA LYS A 21 -5.24 8.56 2.93
C LYS A 21 -6.74 8.45 3.25
N ALA A 22 -7.61 8.98 2.38
CA ALA A 22 -9.05 8.91 2.57
C ALA A 22 -9.55 7.45 2.64
N SER A 23 -9.01 6.58 1.77
CA SER A 23 -9.31 5.14 1.78
C SER A 23 -8.85 4.49 3.08
N ALA A 24 -7.64 4.80 3.57
CA ALA A 24 -7.11 4.26 4.81
C ALA A 24 -8.00 4.60 6.01
N LEU A 25 -8.38 5.88 6.15
CA LEU A 25 -9.27 6.33 7.22
C LEU A 25 -10.62 5.59 7.19
N LEU A 26 -11.23 5.48 6.01
CA LEU A 26 -12.52 4.80 5.87
C LEU A 26 -12.42 3.29 6.15
N MET A 27 -11.37 2.63 5.67
CA MET A 27 -11.18 1.19 5.91
C MET A 27 -10.91 0.90 7.39
N ALA A 28 -10.14 1.75 8.09
CA ALA A 28 -9.98 1.66 9.53
C ALA A 28 -11.30 1.82 10.28
N GLN A 29 -12.13 2.81 9.93
CA GLN A 29 -13.47 3.00 10.49
C GLN A 29 -14.39 1.78 10.25
N ARG A 30 -14.16 1.02 9.19
CA ARG A 30 -14.89 -0.22 8.89
C ARG A 30 -14.31 -1.47 9.56
N GLY A 31 -13.28 -1.32 10.38
CA GLY A 31 -12.69 -2.37 11.20
C GLY A 31 -11.51 -3.11 10.60
N ALA A 32 -10.96 -2.65 9.47
CA ALA A 32 -9.75 -3.25 8.89
C ALA A 32 -8.50 -2.90 9.70
N SER A 33 -7.63 -3.87 9.91
CA SER A 33 -6.22 -3.62 10.23
C SER A 33 -5.49 -3.17 8.97
N LEU A 34 -4.56 -2.23 9.09
CA LEU A 34 -3.92 -1.62 7.93
C LEU A 34 -2.40 -1.66 8.02
N THR A 35 -1.76 -1.87 6.87
CA THR A 35 -0.36 -1.49 6.63
C THR A 35 -0.36 -0.32 5.66
N LEU A 36 0.09 0.83 6.12
CA LEU A 36 0.27 2.03 5.30
C LEU A 36 1.64 1.99 4.63
N VAL A 37 1.68 2.14 3.30
CA VAL A 37 2.94 2.17 2.54
C VAL A 37 3.13 3.52 1.88
N ALA A 38 4.23 4.21 2.21
CA ALA A 38 4.62 5.48 1.60
C ALA A 38 6.11 5.76 1.85
N ARG A 39 6.68 6.74 1.16
CA ARG A 39 8.11 7.09 1.25
C ARG A 39 8.47 8.03 2.38
N ASN A 40 7.51 8.64 3.06
CA ASN A 40 7.75 9.63 4.11
C ASN A 40 7.28 9.10 5.47
N GLN A 41 8.22 8.74 6.34
CA GLN A 41 7.93 8.17 7.65
C GLN A 41 7.10 9.11 8.55
N LYS A 42 7.40 10.42 8.55
CA LYS A 42 6.63 11.37 9.38
C LYS A 42 5.15 11.44 8.98
N LYS A 43 4.89 11.44 7.66
CA LYS A 43 3.51 11.41 7.15
C LYS A 43 2.81 10.08 7.46
N LEU A 44 3.54 8.97 7.42
CA LEU A 44 3.03 7.66 7.83
C LEU A 44 2.63 7.68 9.31
N ASP A 45 3.50 8.14 10.18
CA ASP A 45 3.25 8.21 11.64
C ASP A 45 2.05 9.11 11.94
N GLN A 46 1.95 10.25 11.27
CA GLN A 46 0.79 11.13 11.38
C GLN A 46 -0.49 10.43 10.93
N THR A 47 -0.50 9.80 9.76
CA THR A 47 -1.70 9.10 9.26
C THR A 47 -2.08 7.93 10.15
N LEU A 48 -1.10 7.17 10.68
CA LEU A 48 -1.35 6.11 11.65
C LEU A 48 -2.09 6.61 12.89
N SER A 49 -1.70 7.78 13.41
CA SER A 49 -2.33 8.36 14.60
C SER A 49 -3.79 8.80 14.38
N GLU A 50 -4.20 8.93 13.13
CA GLU A 50 -5.57 9.32 12.75
C GLU A 50 -6.49 8.10 12.50
N LEU A 51 -5.93 6.87 12.45
CA LEU A 51 -6.71 5.67 12.17
C LEU A 51 -7.52 5.23 13.39
N SER A 52 -8.79 4.87 13.16
CA SER A 52 -9.64 4.29 14.20
C SER A 52 -9.14 2.91 14.61
N THR A 53 -9.20 2.64 15.94
CA THR A 53 -8.93 1.35 16.57
C THR A 53 -10.14 0.81 17.32
N ASP A 54 -11.34 1.36 17.07
CA ASP A 54 -12.57 1.11 17.83
C ASP A 54 -13.04 -0.36 17.77
N HIS A 55 -12.55 -1.12 16.80
CA HIS A 55 -12.87 -2.55 16.64
C HIS A 55 -11.70 -3.47 17.06
N GLY A 56 -10.67 -2.93 17.73
CA GLY A 56 -9.49 -3.70 18.16
C GLY A 56 -8.49 -4.01 17.05
N GLN A 57 -8.60 -3.33 15.90
CA GLN A 57 -7.66 -3.47 14.79
C GLN A 57 -6.29 -2.89 15.13
N VAL A 58 -5.27 -3.43 14.48
CA VAL A 58 -3.87 -3.00 14.63
C VAL A 58 -3.35 -2.47 13.30
N HIS A 59 -2.63 -1.35 13.36
CA HIS A 59 -2.12 -0.69 12.17
C HIS A 59 -0.59 -0.64 12.19
N PHE A 60 -0.01 -0.74 10.99
CA PHE A 60 1.43 -0.73 10.76
C PHE A 60 1.79 0.29 9.67
N SER A 61 3.06 0.66 9.62
CA SER A 61 3.63 1.41 8.51
C SER A 61 4.79 0.67 7.88
N LEU A 62 4.95 0.86 6.58
CA LEU A 62 6.07 0.39 5.79
C LEU A 62 6.63 1.56 4.99
N CYS A 63 7.74 2.13 5.45
CA CYS A 63 8.42 3.21 4.73
C CYS A 63 9.18 2.63 3.54
N ALA A 64 8.64 2.84 2.32
CA ALA A 64 9.22 2.35 1.08
C ALA A 64 9.01 3.33 -0.06
N ASP A 65 10.00 3.44 -0.94
CA ASP A 65 9.93 4.25 -2.16
C ASP A 65 9.74 3.35 -3.38
N PHE A 66 8.75 3.68 -4.19
CA PHE A 66 8.47 2.99 -5.45
C PHE A 66 9.45 3.35 -6.57
N ASN A 67 10.39 4.26 -6.33
CA ASN A 67 11.55 4.46 -7.20
C ASN A 67 12.70 3.49 -6.89
N GLU A 68 12.58 2.67 -5.84
CA GLU A 68 13.59 1.72 -5.37
C GLU A 68 12.99 0.30 -5.31
N PRO A 69 12.71 -0.35 -6.45
CA PRO A 69 11.97 -1.61 -6.52
C PRO A 69 12.62 -2.76 -5.75
N ASP A 70 13.95 -2.85 -5.73
CA ASP A 70 14.66 -3.89 -4.98
C ASP A 70 14.49 -3.74 -3.47
N GLN A 71 14.59 -2.51 -2.96
CA GLN A 71 14.32 -2.21 -1.55
C GLN A 71 12.85 -2.44 -1.19
N LEU A 72 11.93 -2.05 -2.07
CA LEU A 72 10.50 -2.32 -1.89
C LEU A 72 10.24 -3.82 -1.75
N LYS A 73 10.82 -4.63 -2.64
CA LYS A 73 10.69 -6.09 -2.64
C LYS A 73 11.18 -6.69 -1.33
N GLU A 74 12.36 -6.30 -0.86
CA GLU A 74 12.91 -6.77 0.41
C GLU A 74 12.00 -6.40 1.58
N LYS A 75 11.62 -5.13 1.68
CA LYS A 75 10.80 -4.59 2.76
C LYS A 75 9.43 -5.24 2.83
N ILE A 76 8.71 -5.36 1.70
CA ILE A 76 7.38 -5.98 1.71
C ILE A 76 7.46 -7.48 2.01
N THR A 77 8.46 -8.18 1.49
CA THR A 77 8.65 -9.60 1.78
C THR A 77 8.91 -9.84 3.28
N ASN A 78 9.77 -9.02 3.89
CA ASN A 78 10.03 -9.12 5.32
C ASN A 78 8.78 -8.74 6.14
N HIS A 79 8.07 -7.69 5.75
CA HIS A 79 6.85 -7.25 6.42
C HIS A 79 5.78 -8.34 6.44
N MET A 80 5.56 -9.02 5.31
CA MET A 80 4.63 -10.15 5.20
C MET A 80 5.03 -11.35 6.05
N LYS A 81 6.33 -11.60 6.24
CA LYS A 81 6.81 -12.77 6.99
C LYS A 81 6.88 -12.56 8.50
N VAL A 82 7.17 -11.33 8.93
CA VAL A 82 7.57 -11.05 10.32
C VAL A 82 6.53 -10.22 11.06
N ILE A 83 5.82 -9.34 10.36
CA ILE A 83 4.91 -8.36 10.98
C ILE A 83 3.46 -8.76 10.81
N ILE A 84 3.07 -9.20 9.61
CA ILE A 84 1.69 -9.57 9.30
C ILE A 84 1.68 -10.91 8.56
N ASP A 85 1.11 -11.95 9.13
CA ASP A 85 1.03 -13.26 8.45
C ASP A 85 0.12 -13.21 7.22
N GLN A 86 -0.93 -12.38 7.26
CA GLN A 86 -2.02 -12.43 6.31
C GLN A 86 -2.42 -11.04 5.84
N ALA A 87 -2.77 -10.93 4.55
CA ALA A 87 -3.38 -9.74 3.97
C ALA A 87 -4.51 -10.17 3.02
N ASN A 88 -5.65 -9.52 3.15
CA ASN A 88 -6.86 -9.79 2.35
C ASN A 88 -7.02 -8.78 1.21
N ILE A 89 -6.46 -7.58 1.36
CA ILE A 89 -6.71 -6.47 0.45
C ILE A 89 -5.38 -5.80 0.12
N LEU A 90 -5.12 -5.58 -1.16
CA LEU A 90 -4.02 -4.76 -1.64
C LEU A 90 -4.57 -3.59 -2.46
N VAL A 91 -4.22 -2.38 -2.06
CA VAL A 91 -4.52 -1.16 -2.82
C VAL A 91 -3.24 -0.62 -3.42
N ASN A 92 -3.04 -0.89 -4.71
CA ASN A 92 -1.96 -0.33 -5.50
C ASN A 92 -2.32 1.10 -5.92
N ASN A 93 -1.83 2.07 -5.16
CA ASN A 93 -2.01 3.49 -5.40
C ASN A 93 -0.66 4.20 -5.22
N SER A 94 0.10 4.28 -6.29
CA SER A 94 1.39 4.99 -6.31
C SER A 94 1.26 6.34 -7.02
N GLY A 95 2.22 7.22 -6.80
CA GLY A 95 2.27 8.51 -7.49
C GLY A 95 2.37 8.35 -9.01
N GLY A 96 1.67 9.20 -9.75
CA GLY A 96 1.73 9.22 -11.21
C GLY A 96 3.09 9.67 -11.77
N PRO A 97 3.29 9.58 -13.09
CA PRO A 97 4.43 10.14 -13.79
C PRO A 97 4.41 11.67 -13.73
N HIS A 98 5.50 12.31 -14.16
CA HIS A 98 5.52 13.75 -14.36
C HIS A 98 4.45 14.16 -15.39
N GLY A 99 3.72 15.23 -15.08
CA GLY A 99 2.77 15.81 -16.03
C GLY A 99 3.49 16.64 -17.09
N GLY A 100 2.94 16.64 -18.32
CA GLY A 100 3.50 17.40 -19.43
C GLY A 100 2.93 16.94 -20.77
N ALA A 101 3.31 17.62 -21.85
CA ALA A 101 2.98 17.17 -23.20
C ALA A 101 3.79 15.93 -23.55
N LEU A 102 3.14 14.94 -24.15
CA LEU A 102 3.78 13.66 -24.52
C LEU A 102 4.98 13.85 -25.42
N ILE A 103 4.92 14.83 -26.33
CA ILE A 103 6.00 15.12 -27.29
C ILE A 103 7.29 15.62 -26.64
N ASP A 104 7.19 16.17 -25.43
CA ASP A 104 8.32 16.72 -24.68
C ASP A 104 8.87 15.73 -23.65
N ALA A 105 8.19 14.62 -23.43
CA ALA A 105 8.58 13.62 -22.44
C ALA A 105 9.82 12.84 -22.92
N LYS A 106 10.74 12.61 -22.00
CA LYS A 106 11.98 11.85 -22.25
C LYS A 106 11.75 10.36 -22.06
N GLU A 107 12.53 9.54 -22.74
CA GLU A 107 12.44 8.08 -22.64
C GLU A 107 12.68 7.58 -21.19
N ASP A 108 13.52 8.26 -20.41
CA ASP A 108 13.78 7.89 -19.04
C ASP A 108 12.57 8.12 -18.13
N GLU A 109 11.74 9.14 -18.40
CA GLU A 109 10.48 9.36 -17.68
C GLU A 109 9.49 8.21 -17.90
N PHE A 110 9.48 7.63 -19.10
CA PHE A 110 8.70 6.42 -19.41
C PHE A 110 9.22 5.20 -18.65
N ARG A 111 10.55 5.00 -18.59
CA ARG A 111 11.15 3.89 -17.85
C ARG A 111 10.85 3.99 -16.37
N GLU A 112 11.01 5.17 -15.78
CA GLU A 112 10.66 5.42 -14.38
C GLU A 112 9.17 5.19 -14.11
N ALA A 113 8.29 5.67 -14.99
CA ALA A 113 6.85 5.45 -14.86
C ALA A 113 6.50 3.97 -14.95
N PHE A 114 7.08 3.23 -15.90
CA PHE A 114 6.89 1.78 -16.03
C PHE A 114 7.35 1.03 -14.78
N GLU A 115 8.52 1.36 -14.26
CA GLU A 115 9.07 0.73 -13.07
C GLU A 115 8.19 1.00 -11.84
N ARG A 116 7.84 2.25 -11.61
CA ARG A 116 7.01 2.67 -10.48
C ARG A 116 5.57 2.14 -10.55
N LEU A 117 4.94 2.24 -11.72
CA LEU A 117 3.50 1.95 -11.86
C LEU A 117 3.21 0.49 -12.25
N LEU A 118 4.16 -0.22 -12.83
CA LEU A 118 3.94 -1.59 -13.25
C LEU A 118 4.79 -2.59 -12.44
N ILE A 119 6.11 -2.43 -12.44
CA ILE A 119 7.00 -3.38 -11.76
C ILE A 119 6.78 -3.36 -10.25
N CYS A 120 6.71 -2.18 -9.61
CA CYS A 120 6.47 -2.09 -8.19
C CYS A 120 5.09 -2.64 -7.77
N ASN A 121 4.05 -2.39 -8.56
CA ASN A 121 2.73 -2.96 -8.31
C ASN A 121 2.72 -4.49 -8.45
N GLN A 122 3.48 -5.03 -9.41
CA GLN A 122 3.67 -6.48 -9.55
C GLN A 122 4.45 -7.08 -8.37
N ILE A 123 5.47 -6.38 -7.85
CA ILE A 123 6.21 -6.78 -6.63
C ILE A 123 5.25 -6.87 -5.44
N MET A 124 4.42 -5.85 -5.23
CA MET A 124 3.42 -5.84 -4.15
C MET A 124 2.42 -7.00 -4.30
N ALA A 125 1.89 -7.20 -5.51
CA ALA A 125 0.96 -8.30 -5.78
C ALA A 125 1.61 -9.67 -5.52
N LYS A 126 2.84 -9.89 -5.97
CA LYS A 126 3.57 -11.16 -5.71
C LYS A 126 3.81 -11.41 -4.22
N ALA A 127 3.99 -10.39 -3.43
CA ALA A 127 4.17 -10.54 -1.99
C ALA A 127 2.87 -10.89 -1.26
N VAL A 128 1.72 -10.38 -1.72
CA VAL A 128 0.42 -10.49 -1.03
C VAL A 128 -0.43 -11.66 -1.51
N VAL A 129 -0.44 -11.95 -2.82
CA VAL A 129 -1.32 -12.98 -3.42
C VAL A 129 -1.16 -14.38 -2.79
N PRO A 130 0.03 -14.86 -2.38
CA PRO A 130 0.13 -16.15 -1.68
C PRO A 130 -0.76 -16.24 -0.45
N SER A 131 -0.77 -15.20 0.40
CA SER A 131 -1.64 -15.11 1.57
C SER A 131 -3.14 -15.13 1.20
N MET A 132 -3.53 -14.39 0.17
CA MET A 132 -4.92 -14.39 -0.33
C MET A 132 -5.36 -15.78 -0.80
N LYS A 133 -4.46 -16.52 -1.46
CA LYS A 133 -4.74 -17.90 -1.88
C LYS A 133 -4.92 -18.86 -0.71
N GLU A 134 -4.09 -18.73 0.32
CA GLU A 134 -4.20 -19.54 1.54
C GLU A 134 -5.50 -19.26 2.30
N LEU A 135 -5.93 -17.98 2.32
CA LEU A 135 -7.19 -17.55 2.93
C LEU A 135 -8.43 -17.95 2.11
N GLY A 136 -8.27 -18.25 0.82
CA GLY A 136 -9.38 -18.49 -0.11
C GLY A 136 -10.17 -17.22 -0.45
N GLU A 137 -9.62 -16.04 -0.16
CA GLU A 137 -10.24 -14.72 -0.41
C GLU A 137 -9.17 -13.63 -0.65
N GLY A 138 -9.51 -12.62 -1.46
CA GLY A 138 -8.64 -11.48 -1.73
C GLY A 138 -9.14 -10.62 -2.89
#